data_dc1231cc62d84c8cf6623b6bafa8d7cf
#
_entry.id   dc1231cc62d84c8cf6623b6bafa8d7cf
#
_cell.length_a   1.000
_cell.length_b   1.000
_cell.length_c   1.000
_cell.angle_alpha   90.00
_cell.angle_beta   90.00
_cell.angle_gamma   90.00
#
_symmetry.space_group_name_H-M   'P 1'
#
loop_
_entity.id
_entity.type
_entity.pdbx_description
1 polymer ?
#
loop_
_entity_poly.entity_id
_entity_poly.type
_entity_poly.pdbx_seq_one_letter_code
_entity_poly.pdbx_strand_id
1 'polypeptide(L)'
;MRKSWKWVPLTLALLLLAALWLRGGSERRAERFVRQYGAEIAESWRRDGAIPEVGQRYANEWPGEHGMLELILSAGPGGYSGCYYSPDGVPLAFQNTEIPLEETAPGRWAWQAQGDNHGETWHIEGNWFGFQANF
;
A
#
# COMPACT_ATOMS: atom_id res chain seq x y z
N MET A 1 -1.40 12.05 46.00
CA MET A 1 -1.41 12.20 44.52
C MET A 1 -0.47 11.20 43.85
N ARG A 2 -0.80 9.90 43.87
CA ARG A 2 0.03 8.85 43.25
C ARG A 2 -0.87 7.78 42.62
N LYS A 3 -1.79 8.11 41.73
CA LYS A 3 -2.77 7.13 41.20
C LYS A 3 -2.96 7.05 39.70
N SER A 4 -2.23 7.76 38.85
CA SER A 4 -2.51 7.74 37.39
C SER A 4 -1.46 7.06 36.50
N TRP A 5 -0.28 6.73 37.00
CA TRP A 5 0.83 6.21 36.15
C TRP A 5 0.77 4.71 35.85
N LYS A 6 -0.06 3.97 36.53
CA LYS A 6 -0.16 2.51 36.30
C LYS A 6 -0.90 2.14 35.00
N TRP A 7 -1.70 3.07 34.47
CA TRP A 7 -2.51 2.83 33.26
C TRP A 7 -1.83 3.30 31.97
N VAL A 8 -0.78 4.14 32.04
CA VAL A 8 -0.07 4.68 30.89
C VAL A 8 0.56 3.55 30.04
N PRO A 9 1.24 2.55 30.58
CA PRO A 9 1.79 1.47 29.76
C PRO A 9 0.72 0.59 29.11
N LEU A 10 -0.43 0.42 29.78
CA LEU A 10 -1.53 -0.37 29.21
C LEU A 10 -2.20 0.35 28.04
N THR A 11 -2.44 1.67 28.15
CA THR A 11 -3.00 2.46 27.05
C THR A 11 -2.06 2.55 25.86
N LEU A 12 -0.75 2.68 26.10
CA LEU A 12 0.25 2.68 25.03
C LEU A 12 0.32 1.33 24.31
N ALA A 13 0.27 0.23 25.06
CA ALA A 13 0.25 -1.11 24.48
C ALA A 13 -1.01 -1.36 23.63
N LEU A 14 -2.18 -0.90 24.09
CA LEU A 14 -3.43 -1.01 23.35
C LEU A 14 -3.41 -0.18 22.06
N LEU A 15 -2.84 1.02 22.09
CA LEU A 15 -2.68 1.88 20.92
C LEU A 15 -1.71 1.26 19.90
N LEU A 16 -0.61 0.67 20.36
CA LEU A 16 0.33 -0.06 19.49
C LEU A 16 -0.32 -1.29 18.86
N LEU A 17 -1.08 -2.06 19.62
CA LEU A 17 -1.82 -3.23 19.11
C LEU A 17 -2.88 -2.80 18.11
N ALA A 18 -3.61 -1.72 18.36
CA ALA A 18 -4.59 -1.17 17.42
C ALA A 18 -3.92 -0.68 16.12
N ALA A 19 -2.77 0.00 16.22
CA ALA A 19 -2.00 0.45 15.05
C ALA A 19 -1.49 -0.73 14.22
N LEU A 20 -0.96 -1.78 14.85
CA LEU A 20 -0.53 -3.01 14.19
C LEU A 20 -1.70 -3.75 13.54
N TRP A 21 -2.86 -3.77 14.20
CA TRP A 21 -4.07 -4.39 13.66
C TRP A 21 -4.62 -3.66 12.44
N LEU A 22 -4.64 -2.32 12.46
CA LEU A 22 -5.04 -1.47 11.33
C LEU A 22 -4.09 -1.63 10.14
N ARG A 23 -2.78 -1.69 10.40
CA ARG A 23 -1.73 -1.93 9.40
C ARG A 23 -1.91 -3.30 8.73
N GLY A 24 -2.10 -4.35 9.50
CA GLY A 24 -2.40 -5.68 8.98
C GLY A 24 -3.74 -5.77 8.24
N GLY A 25 -4.68 -4.86 8.49
CA GLY A 25 -5.95 -4.75 7.78
C GLY A 25 -5.79 -4.30 6.33
N SER A 26 -4.97 -3.28 6.08
CA SER A 26 -4.67 -2.77 4.73
C SER A 26 -3.92 -3.81 3.90
N GLU A 27 -2.94 -4.45 4.48
CA GLU A 27 -2.14 -5.50 3.84
C GLU A 27 -3.02 -6.70 3.41
N ARG A 28 -3.80 -7.24 4.33
CA ARG A 28 -4.73 -8.35 4.02
C ARG A 28 -5.78 -7.97 2.97
N ARG A 29 -6.21 -6.71 2.93
CA ARG A 29 -7.15 -6.23 1.92
C ARG A 29 -6.52 -6.22 0.54
N ALA A 30 -5.31 -5.69 0.42
CA ALA A 30 -4.55 -5.67 -0.84
C ALA A 30 -4.28 -7.10 -1.34
N GLU A 31 -3.78 -7.98 -0.48
CA GLU A 31 -3.54 -9.38 -0.83
C GLU A 31 -4.79 -10.11 -1.29
N ARG A 32 -5.90 -9.95 -0.57
CA ARG A 32 -7.17 -10.58 -0.93
C ARG A 32 -7.67 -10.09 -2.29
N PHE A 33 -7.58 -8.78 -2.53
CA PHE A 33 -8.00 -8.19 -3.80
C PHE A 33 -7.16 -8.73 -4.97
N VAL A 34 -5.84 -8.75 -4.82
CA VAL A 34 -4.93 -9.28 -5.85
C VAL A 34 -5.18 -10.76 -6.12
N ARG A 35 -5.32 -11.59 -5.09
CA ARG A 35 -5.61 -13.03 -5.25
C ARG A 35 -6.94 -13.28 -5.98
N GLN A 36 -7.92 -12.41 -5.77
CA GLN A 36 -9.24 -12.57 -6.38
C GLN A 36 -9.31 -12.03 -7.81
N TYR A 37 -8.69 -10.89 -8.09
CA TYR A 37 -8.88 -10.15 -9.33
C TYR A 37 -7.58 -9.83 -10.08
N GLY A 38 -6.44 -10.03 -9.46
CA GLY A 38 -5.15 -9.59 -9.99
C GLY A 38 -4.80 -10.19 -11.35
N ALA A 39 -5.09 -11.46 -11.56
CA ALA A 39 -4.80 -12.12 -12.84
C ALA A 39 -5.61 -11.52 -14.00
N GLU A 40 -6.90 -11.31 -13.82
CA GLU A 40 -7.80 -10.71 -14.80
C GLU A 40 -7.39 -9.27 -15.15
N ILE A 41 -7.11 -8.47 -14.10
CA ILE A 41 -6.72 -7.07 -14.28
C ILE A 41 -5.35 -6.97 -14.97
N ALA A 42 -4.38 -7.76 -14.57
CA ALA A 42 -3.04 -7.77 -15.17
C ALA A 42 -3.06 -8.20 -16.64
N GLU A 43 -3.86 -9.19 -16.99
CA GLU A 43 -4.01 -9.63 -18.37
C GLU A 43 -4.61 -8.55 -19.25
N SER A 44 -5.71 -7.92 -18.80
CA SER A 44 -6.36 -6.81 -19.52
C SER A 44 -5.43 -5.62 -19.69
N TRP A 45 -4.71 -5.24 -18.62
CA TRP A 45 -3.77 -4.12 -18.65
C TRP A 45 -2.61 -4.35 -19.61
N ARG A 46 -2.03 -5.56 -19.61
CA ARG A 46 -0.94 -5.91 -20.54
C ARG A 46 -1.38 -5.99 -21.98
N ARG A 47 -2.60 -6.46 -22.25
CA ARG A 47 -3.12 -6.66 -23.59
C ARG A 47 -3.41 -5.35 -24.32
N ASP A 48 -4.10 -4.42 -23.66
CA ASP A 48 -4.62 -3.21 -24.29
C ASP A 48 -4.66 -1.96 -23.38
N GLY A 49 -4.09 -2.04 -22.19
CA GLY A 49 -4.11 -0.95 -21.21
C GLY A 49 -5.50 -0.66 -20.64
N ALA A 50 -6.43 -1.59 -20.78
CA ALA A 50 -7.78 -1.44 -20.25
C ALA A 50 -7.88 -1.98 -18.84
N ILE A 51 -8.74 -1.34 -18.03
CA ILE A 51 -9.04 -1.76 -16.68
C ILE A 51 -10.42 -2.41 -16.68
N PRO A 52 -10.56 -3.69 -16.31
CA PRO A 52 -11.86 -4.35 -16.17
C PRO A 52 -12.75 -3.62 -15.16
N GLU A 53 -14.07 -3.78 -15.28
CA GLU A 53 -15.07 -3.12 -14.43
C GLU A 53 -14.77 -3.28 -12.93
N VAL A 54 -14.31 -4.46 -12.52
CA VAL A 54 -13.94 -4.74 -11.13
C VAL A 54 -12.83 -3.84 -10.59
N GLY A 55 -11.92 -3.39 -11.44
CA GLY A 55 -10.81 -2.49 -11.08
C GLY A 55 -11.12 -1.01 -11.26
N GLN A 56 -12.06 -0.66 -12.14
CA GLN A 56 -12.29 0.73 -12.57
C GLN A 56 -12.56 1.69 -11.41
N ARG A 57 -13.35 1.29 -10.43
CA ARG A 57 -13.69 2.14 -9.27
C ARG A 57 -12.55 2.40 -8.31
N TYR A 58 -11.47 1.62 -8.42
CA TYR A 58 -10.28 1.74 -7.57
C TYR A 58 -9.11 2.38 -8.29
N ALA A 59 -9.19 2.46 -9.61
CA ALA A 59 -8.11 2.98 -10.43
C ALA A 59 -7.88 4.47 -10.16
N ASN A 60 -6.62 4.84 -10.00
CA ASN A 60 -6.25 6.25 -10.01
C ASN A 60 -6.36 6.79 -11.44
N GLU A 61 -6.90 8.00 -11.60
CA GLU A 61 -7.03 8.67 -12.90
C GLU A 61 -5.67 9.09 -13.49
N TRP A 62 -4.64 9.19 -12.67
CA TRP A 62 -3.29 9.53 -13.09
C TRP A 62 -2.59 8.28 -13.62
N PRO A 63 -2.10 8.29 -14.86
CA PRO A 63 -1.30 7.18 -15.34
C PRO A 63 -0.05 7.04 -14.45
N GLY A 64 0.13 5.86 -13.91
CA GLY A 64 1.29 5.55 -13.11
C GLY A 64 2.57 5.66 -13.93
N GLU A 65 3.65 6.14 -13.32
CA GLU A 65 4.97 6.12 -13.95
C GLU A 65 5.38 4.66 -14.24
N HIS A 66 6.24 4.46 -15.22
CA HIS A 66 6.71 3.15 -15.66
C HIS A 66 5.60 2.18 -16.12
N GLY A 67 4.44 2.69 -16.55
CA GLY A 67 3.32 1.85 -17.00
C GLY A 67 2.60 1.10 -15.89
N MET A 68 2.84 1.46 -14.63
CA MET A 68 2.17 0.85 -13.51
C MET A 68 0.68 1.20 -13.48
N LEU A 69 -0.12 0.25 -13.00
CA LEU A 69 -1.54 0.45 -12.70
C LEU A 69 -1.74 0.52 -11.18
N GLU A 70 -2.20 1.65 -10.70
CA GLU A 70 -2.50 1.88 -9.27
C GLU A 70 -3.98 1.68 -8.97
N LEU A 71 -4.27 0.94 -7.90
CA LEU A 71 -5.61 0.70 -7.39
C LEU A 71 -5.68 1.11 -5.90
N ILE A 72 -6.45 2.17 -5.62
CA ILE A 72 -6.63 2.68 -4.25
C ILE A 72 -7.80 1.94 -3.61
N LEU A 73 -7.53 1.11 -2.61
CA LEU A 73 -8.54 0.31 -1.93
C LEU A 73 -9.08 0.97 -0.67
N SER A 74 -8.35 1.92 -0.11
CA SER A 74 -8.76 2.67 1.07
C SER A 74 -8.09 4.03 1.11
N ALA A 75 -8.85 5.07 1.40
CA ALA A 75 -8.34 6.42 1.57
C ALA A 75 -8.95 7.07 2.82
N GLY A 76 -8.18 7.89 3.52
CA GLY A 76 -8.59 8.60 4.73
C GLY A 76 -7.74 9.85 4.96
N PRO A 77 -8.00 10.62 6.04
CA PRO A 77 -7.34 11.90 6.30
C PRO A 77 -5.83 11.78 6.57
N GLY A 78 -5.34 10.61 6.96
CA GLY A 78 -3.93 10.38 7.26
C GLY A 78 -3.15 9.64 6.17
N GLY A 79 -3.80 9.23 5.07
CA GLY A 79 -3.15 8.50 4.01
C GLY A 79 -4.09 7.62 3.20
N TYR A 80 -3.51 6.83 2.32
CA TYR A 80 -4.23 5.88 1.48
C TYR A 80 -3.44 4.60 1.27
N SER A 81 -4.12 3.53 0.91
CA SER A 81 -3.51 2.22 0.71
C SER A 81 -4.21 1.45 -0.41
N GLY A 82 -3.50 0.51 -0.99
CA GLY A 82 -4.02 -0.30 -2.07
C GLY A 82 -2.99 -1.28 -2.61
N CYS A 83 -3.10 -1.53 -3.89
CA CYS A 83 -2.15 -2.36 -4.63
C CYS A 83 -1.84 -1.72 -5.98
N TYR A 84 -0.73 -2.15 -6.58
CA TYR A 84 -0.38 -1.75 -7.93
C TYR A 84 0.23 -2.91 -8.71
N TYR A 85 0.01 -2.90 -10.00
CA TYR A 85 0.65 -3.78 -10.95
C TYR A 85 1.84 -3.06 -11.58
N SER A 86 3.04 -3.62 -11.43
CA SER A 86 4.28 -3.11 -12.03
C SER A 86 4.68 -4.02 -13.18
N PRO A 87 4.53 -3.62 -14.46
CA PRO A 87 4.85 -4.48 -15.59
C PRO A 87 6.26 -5.05 -15.58
N ASP A 88 7.21 -4.26 -15.07
CA ASP A 88 8.62 -4.66 -14.99
C ASP A 88 8.95 -5.47 -13.71
N GLY A 89 7.98 -5.69 -12.84
CA GLY A 89 8.18 -6.40 -11.58
C GLY A 89 9.04 -5.66 -10.56
N VAL A 90 9.19 -4.34 -10.70
CA VAL A 90 10.02 -3.50 -9.84
C VAL A 90 9.13 -2.82 -8.80
N PRO A 91 9.48 -2.84 -7.50
CA PRO A 91 8.78 -2.09 -6.49
C PRO A 91 8.96 -0.58 -6.71
N LEU A 92 7.94 0.20 -6.41
CA LEU A 92 7.92 1.65 -6.61
C LEU A 92 7.56 2.37 -5.31
N ALA A 93 8.18 3.53 -5.10
CA ALA A 93 7.76 4.45 -4.05
C ALA A 93 6.48 5.17 -4.50
N PHE A 94 5.47 5.07 -3.68
CA PHE A 94 4.19 5.71 -3.94
C PHE A 94 4.28 7.20 -3.67
N GLN A 95 3.62 8.03 -4.48
CA GLN A 95 3.62 9.49 -4.55
C GLN A 95 4.80 10.11 -5.31
N ASN A 96 5.96 9.50 -5.34
CA ASN A 96 7.10 9.98 -6.11
C ASN A 96 8.05 8.82 -6.37
N THR A 97 8.03 8.29 -7.58
CA THR A 97 8.85 7.13 -7.98
C THR A 97 10.35 7.40 -8.04
N GLU A 98 10.77 8.66 -7.97
CA GLU A 98 12.19 9.04 -7.86
C GLU A 98 12.74 8.90 -6.44
N ILE A 99 11.87 8.69 -5.44
CA ILE A 99 12.30 8.47 -4.06
C ILE A 99 12.92 7.08 -3.94
N PRO A 100 14.14 6.95 -3.42
CA PRO A 100 14.76 5.66 -3.22
C PRO A 100 13.99 4.83 -2.20
N LEU A 101 13.84 3.54 -2.50
CA LEU A 101 13.28 2.55 -1.58
C LEU A 101 14.39 1.93 -0.74
N GLU A 102 14.13 1.79 0.56
CA GLU A 102 14.98 1.07 1.49
C GLU A 102 14.33 -0.29 1.81
N GLU A 103 15.03 -1.38 1.53
CA GLU A 103 14.54 -2.71 1.87
C GLU A 103 14.60 -2.93 3.38
N THR A 104 13.46 -3.12 4.02
CA THR A 104 13.33 -3.29 5.48
C THR A 104 13.22 -4.76 5.88
N ALA A 105 12.79 -5.62 4.94
CA ALA A 105 12.70 -7.06 5.07
C ALA A 105 12.62 -7.67 3.67
N PRO A 106 12.84 -8.97 3.47
CA PRO A 106 12.70 -9.61 2.15
C PRO A 106 11.33 -9.34 1.53
N GLY A 107 11.32 -8.71 0.35
CA GLY A 107 10.10 -8.34 -0.37
C GLY A 107 9.30 -7.20 0.25
N ARG A 108 9.91 -6.38 1.08
CA ARG A 108 9.27 -5.24 1.75
C ARG A 108 10.21 -4.04 1.78
N TRP A 109 9.70 -2.87 1.39
CA TRP A 109 10.46 -1.63 1.30
C TRP A 109 9.72 -0.48 1.95
N ALA A 110 10.47 0.49 2.45
CA ALA A 110 9.98 1.75 2.96
C ALA A 110 10.56 2.92 2.18
N TRP A 111 9.88 4.04 2.22
CA TRP A 111 10.32 5.29 1.62
C TRP A 111 9.92 6.48 2.49
N GLN A 112 10.71 7.56 2.40
CA GLN A 112 10.49 8.80 3.11
C GLN A 112 10.66 9.96 2.13
N ALA A 113 9.64 10.78 1.99
CA ALA A 113 9.68 12.04 1.24
C ALA A 113 9.93 13.23 2.17
N GLN A 114 9.94 14.42 1.62
CA GLN A 114 10.03 15.64 2.41
C GLN A 114 8.77 15.83 3.27
N GLY A 115 8.96 16.37 4.47
CA GLY A 115 7.89 16.54 5.45
C GLY A 115 7.47 15.23 6.08
N ASP A 116 6.17 15.07 6.30
CA ASP A 116 5.62 13.88 6.96
C ASP A 116 5.26 12.74 5.97
N ASN A 117 5.46 12.96 4.66
CA ASN A 117 5.13 11.98 3.64
C ASN A 117 6.08 10.78 3.68
N HIS A 118 5.54 9.62 3.95
CA HIS A 118 6.26 8.36 4.01
C HIS A 118 5.37 7.19 3.65
N GLY A 119 5.95 6.04 3.40
CA GLY A 119 5.16 4.86 3.10
C GLY A 119 5.96 3.57 3.04
N GLU A 120 5.24 2.54 2.71
CA GLU A 120 5.75 1.19 2.54
C GLU A 120 5.16 0.57 1.28
N THR A 121 5.92 -0.31 0.67
CA THR A 121 5.46 -1.20 -0.38
C THR A 121 5.96 -2.62 -0.11
N TRP A 122 5.19 -3.61 -0.52
CA TRP A 122 5.53 -5.02 -0.32
C TRP A 122 5.10 -5.86 -1.50
N HIS A 123 5.85 -6.90 -1.77
CA HIS A 123 5.51 -7.86 -2.81
C HIS A 123 4.34 -8.74 -2.37
N ILE A 124 3.35 -8.93 -3.24
CA ILE A 124 2.22 -9.83 -3.02
C ILE A 124 2.41 -11.12 -3.80
N GLU A 125 2.33 -11.03 -5.13
CA GLU A 125 2.56 -12.16 -6.04
C GLU A 125 2.85 -11.66 -7.46
N GLY A 126 3.65 -12.38 -8.24
CA GLY A 126 4.00 -11.99 -9.60
C GLY A 126 4.51 -10.54 -9.67
N ASN A 127 3.86 -9.71 -10.47
CA ASN A 127 4.16 -8.28 -10.62
C ASN A 127 3.21 -7.38 -9.78
N TRP A 128 2.53 -7.96 -8.81
CA TRP A 128 1.65 -7.23 -7.91
C TRP A 128 2.33 -6.89 -6.59
N PHE A 129 2.15 -5.65 -6.18
CA PHE A 129 2.64 -5.08 -4.93
C PHE A 129 1.50 -4.42 -4.16
N GLY A 130 1.60 -4.45 -2.84
CA GLY A 130 0.77 -3.63 -1.97
C GLY A 130 1.51 -2.36 -1.57
N PHE A 131 0.78 -1.34 -1.15
CA PHE A 131 1.36 -0.11 -0.65
C PHE A 131 0.50 0.54 0.42
N GLN A 132 1.16 1.33 1.24
CA GLN A 132 0.53 2.29 2.15
C GLN A 132 1.33 3.59 2.09
N ALA A 133 0.64 4.70 1.86
CA ALA A 133 1.20 6.05 1.85
C ALA A 133 0.54 6.88 2.95
N ASN A 134 1.35 7.61 3.70
CA ASN A 134 0.93 8.45 4.82
C ASN A 134 1.46 9.88 4.61
N PHE A 135 0.71 10.88 5.10
CA PHE A 135 1.04 12.30 5.05
C PHE A 135 0.63 13.04 6.31
#